data_872dbf83ef81876a4a08805743611da9
#
_entry.id   872dbf83ef81876a4a08805743611da9
#
_cell.length_a   1.000
_cell.length_b   1.000
_cell.length_c   1.000
_cell.angle_alpha   90.00
_cell.angle_beta   90.00
_cell.angle_gamma   90.00
#
_symmetry.space_group_name_H-M   'P 1'
#
loop_
_entity.id
_entity.type
_entity.pdbx_description
1 polymer ?
#
loop_
_entity_poly.entity_id
_entity_poly.type
_entity_poly.pdbx_seq_one_letter_code
_entity_poly.pdbx_strand_id
1 'polypeptide(L)'
;MKYRMMTAALLVFGAVPATAQVIVHPNYRPPETVQRVSIPADPTEKRIRVLIISGQNSYEHDWTGIDNMLRTMMQDTGRFDVRVTEDFDQGNLAMLKGYDVVLLNYSSRWVYDDRNEHRWSPEAEKALFDYVKQGGGLVAYHSSFTWGYNWPEYKALVGGVMDPIHGSRRSPPGAFPVHIVDRDNPITAGMREYIWTYNDDMYTNMSFAPGAKLHVLATAHDSSASYDPKLTGPKYPAAAYTPEKLKTMKGMDADHPQVWTQDYGKGRVFSITLGHDEVSLHFQPLQTLLLRGTEWTATGKVTLPVLEEAKDYPTK
;
A
#
# COMPACT_ATOMS: atom_id res chain seq x y z
N MET A 1 36.66 -27.14 -3.46
CA MET A 1 35.20 -27.36 -3.36
C MET A 1 34.54 -26.65 -4.56
N LYS A 2 33.99 -27.44 -5.50
CA LYS A 2 33.40 -26.95 -6.73
C LYS A 2 31.93 -26.61 -6.47
N TYR A 3 31.56 -25.34 -6.50
CA TYR A 3 30.16 -24.93 -6.49
C TYR A 3 29.53 -25.24 -7.85
N ARG A 4 28.58 -26.14 -7.90
CA ARG A 4 27.70 -26.33 -9.06
C ARG A 4 26.67 -25.19 -9.07
N MET A 5 26.77 -24.33 -10.06
CA MET A 5 25.67 -23.43 -10.42
C MET A 5 24.46 -24.29 -10.88
N MET A 6 23.39 -24.28 -10.12
CA MET A 6 22.10 -24.75 -10.61
C MET A 6 21.47 -23.64 -11.45
N THR A 7 21.44 -23.87 -12.74
CA THR A 7 20.70 -23.04 -13.70
C THR A 7 19.20 -23.20 -13.41
N ALA A 8 18.55 -22.18 -12.90
CA ALA A 8 17.10 -22.16 -12.80
C ALA A 8 16.52 -22.01 -14.21
N ALA A 9 15.76 -23.00 -14.65
CA ALA A 9 15.03 -22.94 -15.90
C ALA A 9 13.90 -21.94 -15.79
N LEU A 10 13.96 -20.86 -16.58
CA LEU A 10 12.86 -19.92 -16.78
C LEU A 10 11.76 -20.61 -17.56
N LEU A 11 10.67 -20.97 -16.94
CA LEU A 11 9.46 -21.42 -17.65
C LEU A 11 8.74 -20.17 -18.20
N VAL A 12 8.88 -19.97 -19.51
CA VAL A 12 8.11 -18.97 -20.25
C VAL A 12 6.72 -19.54 -20.49
N PHE A 13 5.71 -19.02 -19.82
CA PHE A 13 4.33 -19.35 -20.11
C PHE A 13 3.74 -18.33 -21.08
N GLY A 14 3.21 -18.83 -22.19
CA GLY A 14 2.44 -18.05 -23.16
C GLY A 14 1.15 -17.50 -22.53
N ALA A 15 0.58 -16.50 -23.17
CA ALA A 15 -0.60 -15.75 -22.75
C ALA A 15 -1.64 -16.64 -22.04
N VAL A 16 -1.74 -16.48 -20.75
CA VAL A 16 -2.71 -17.17 -19.90
C VAL A 16 -3.88 -16.22 -19.69
N PRO A 17 -5.12 -16.63 -20.00
CA PRO A 17 -6.26 -15.85 -19.56
C PRO A 17 -6.33 -15.91 -18.04
N ALA A 18 -6.25 -14.77 -17.40
CA ALA A 18 -6.75 -14.40 -16.07
C ALA A 18 -6.46 -15.30 -14.85
N THR A 19 -5.46 -16.17 -14.87
CA THR A 19 -4.97 -16.81 -13.63
C THR A 19 -3.53 -16.39 -13.39
N ALA A 20 -3.35 -15.27 -12.70
CA ALA A 20 -2.02 -14.84 -12.30
C ALA A 20 -1.41 -15.89 -11.37
N GLN A 21 -0.37 -16.58 -11.85
CA GLN A 21 0.41 -17.46 -10.99
C GLN A 21 1.36 -16.60 -10.15
N VAL A 22 1.26 -16.73 -8.84
CA VAL A 22 2.23 -16.14 -7.93
C VAL A 22 3.54 -16.91 -8.08
N ILE A 23 4.56 -16.25 -8.62
CA ILE A 23 5.92 -16.78 -8.63
C ILE A 23 6.63 -16.16 -7.44
N VAL A 24 6.73 -16.90 -6.34
CA VAL A 24 7.58 -16.50 -5.22
C VAL A 24 9.00 -16.96 -5.54
N HIS A 25 9.91 -16.02 -5.63
CA HIS A 25 11.34 -16.31 -5.74
C HIS A 25 11.93 -16.49 -4.32
N PRO A 26 12.20 -17.72 -3.84
CA PRO A 26 12.70 -17.95 -2.49
C PRO A 26 14.08 -17.34 -2.23
N ASN A 27 14.76 -16.87 -3.26
CA ASN A 27 16.08 -16.25 -3.19
C ASN A 27 16.09 -14.80 -3.65
N TYR A 28 14.92 -14.16 -3.76
CA TYR A 28 14.91 -12.74 -4.10
C TYR A 28 15.65 -11.96 -2.98
N ARG A 29 16.66 -11.24 -3.37
CA ARG A 29 17.31 -10.22 -2.55
C ARG A 29 17.03 -8.87 -3.18
N PRO A 30 16.56 -7.88 -2.42
CA PRO A 30 16.45 -6.53 -2.94
C PRO A 30 17.83 -6.08 -3.44
N PRO A 31 17.89 -5.22 -4.45
CA PRO A 31 19.16 -4.66 -4.91
C PRO A 31 19.92 -4.08 -3.73
N GLU A 32 21.22 -4.40 -3.61
CA GLU A 32 22.09 -3.93 -2.52
C GLU A 32 22.20 -2.39 -2.46
N THR A 33 21.83 -1.73 -3.54
CA THR A 33 21.78 -0.28 -3.64
C THR A 33 20.39 0.20 -3.94
N VAL A 34 19.80 0.93 -3.01
CA VAL A 34 18.61 1.73 -3.28
C VAL A 34 18.99 2.74 -4.35
N GLN A 35 18.43 2.61 -5.55
CA GLN A 35 18.52 3.70 -6.51
C GLN A 35 17.72 4.88 -5.97
N ARG A 36 18.42 5.86 -5.43
CA ARG A 36 17.79 7.12 -5.07
C ARG A 36 17.37 7.81 -6.36
N VAL A 37 16.08 7.98 -6.51
CA VAL A 37 15.53 8.72 -7.62
C VAL A 37 15.66 10.21 -7.29
N SER A 38 16.70 10.83 -7.78
CA SER A 38 16.80 12.28 -7.77
C SER A 38 16.09 12.81 -9.01
N ILE A 39 14.90 13.32 -8.83
CA ILE A 39 14.23 14.12 -9.85
C ILE A 39 14.62 15.57 -9.57
N PRO A 40 15.26 16.28 -10.52
CA PRO A 40 15.55 17.69 -10.32
C PRO A 40 14.24 18.43 -10.05
N ALA A 41 14.12 19.02 -8.86
CA ALA A 41 12.99 19.87 -8.55
C ALA A 41 13.02 21.09 -9.46
N ASP A 42 11.88 21.44 -10.05
CA ASP A 42 11.72 22.77 -10.63
C ASP A 42 11.80 23.78 -9.46
N PRO A 43 12.80 24.66 -9.41
CA PRO A 43 12.95 25.61 -8.31
C PRO A 43 11.78 26.61 -8.25
N THR A 44 10.97 26.68 -9.29
CA THR A 44 9.78 27.57 -9.37
C THR A 44 8.53 26.92 -8.82
N GLU A 45 8.49 25.58 -8.68
CA GLU A 45 7.35 24.87 -8.14
C GLU A 45 7.37 24.85 -6.61
N LYS A 46 6.25 25.24 -6.00
CA LYS A 46 6.06 25.10 -4.56
C LYS A 46 6.03 23.63 -4.17
N ARG A 47 6.88 23.24 -3.22
CA ARG A 47 6.88 21.88 -2.66
C ARG A 47 5.57 21.56 -1.96
N ILE A 48 5.11 20.33 -2.14
CA ILE A 48 3.95 19.79 -1.45
C ILE A 48 4.37 19.42 -0.02
N ARG A 49 3.67 19.97 0.96
CA ARG A 49 3.94 19.70 2.37
C ARG A 49 3.15 18.46 2.78
N VAL A 50 3.86 17.43 3.22
CA VAL A 50 3.29 16.15 3.65
C VAL A 50 3.53 15.95 5.13
N LEU A 51 2.47 15.61 5.87
CA LEU A 51 2.57 15.11 7.23
C LEU A 51 2.32 13.61 7.23
N ILE A 52 3.31 12.83 7.62
CA ILE A 52 3.13 11.40 7.91
C ILE A 52 2.68 11.29 9.36
N ILE A 53 1.48 10.76 9.58
CA ILE A 53 1.00 10.36 10.90
C ILE A 53 1.29 8.87 11.03
N SER A 54 2.12 8.52 12.01
CA SER A 54 2.69 7.19 12.18
C SER A 54 2.58 6.71 13.63
N GLY A 55 2.97 5.48 13.88
CA GLY A 55 3.05 4.91 15.22
C GLY A 55 1.97 3.88 15.54
N GLN A 56 2.01 3.38 16.80
CA GLN A 56 1.07 2.41 17.40
C GLN A 56 0.92 1.11 16.59
N ASN A 57 1.79 0.85 15.62
CA ASN A 57 1.74 -0.32 14.77
C ASN A 57 1.88 -1.63 15.54
N SER A 58 1.35 -2.68 14.96
CA SER A 58 1.57 -4.03 15.42
C SER A 58 3.05 -4.40 15.26
N TYR A 59 3.49 -5.43 16.01
CA TYR A 59 4.85 -5.98 15.89
C TYR A 59 5.18 -6.53 14.48
N GLU A 60 4.24 -6.50 13.56
CA GLU A 60 4.39 -7.04 12.19
C GLU A 60 5.03 -6.03 11.23
N HIS A 61 5.04 -4.74 11.58
CA HIS A 61 5.56 -3.68 10.73
C HIS A 61 6.60 -2.84 11.47
N ASP A 62 7.78 -2.68 10.90
CA ASP A 62 8.73 -1.65 11.33
C ASP A 62 8.29 -0.28 10.80
N TRP A 63 7.33 0.33 11.48
CA TRP A 63 6.78 1.61 11.08
C TRP A 63 7.83 2.74 11.08
N THR A 64 8.86 2.66 11.92
CA THR A 64 9.94 3.66 11.95
C THR A 64 10.85 3.56 10.73
N GLY A 65 11.20 2.34 10.31
CA GLY A 65 11.94 2.09 9.08
C GLY A 65 11.14 2.52 7.84
N ILE A 66 9.85 2.15 7.81
CA ILE A 66 8.93 2.56 6.74
C ILE A 66 8.82 4.10 6.66
N ASP A 67 8.66 4.80 7.78
CA ASP A 67 8.62 6.27 7.80
C ASP A 67 9.87 6.91 7.20
N ASN A 68 11.04 6.38 7.57
CA ASN A 68 12.30 6.85 7.02
C ASN A 68 12.39 6.66 5.50
N MET A 69 11.91 5.52 5.00
CA MET A 69 11.88 5.26 3.56
C MET A 69 10.88 6.15 2.84
N LEU A 70 9.65 6.24 3.32
CA LEU A 70 8.61 7.11 2.74
C LEU A 70 9.10 8.57 2.68
N ARG A 71 9.65 9.07 3.79
CA ARG A 71 10.19 10.42 3.86
C ARG A 71 11.33 10.63 2.86
N THR A 72 12.31 9.72 2.84
CA THR A 72 13.48 9.82 1.97
C THR A 72 13.06 9.75 0.50
N MET A 73 12.23 8.76 0.14
CA MET A 73 11.72 8.59 -1.22
C MET A 73 11.01 9.85 -1.74
N MET A 74 10.16 10.44 -0.91
CA MET A 74 9.43 11.65 -1.28
C MET A 74 10.35 12.87 -1.39
N GLN A 75 11.24 13.08 -0.41
CA GLN A 75 12.16 14.25 -0.39
C GLN A 75 13.19 14.18 -1.52
N ASP A 76 13.66 13.00 -1.89
CA ASP A 76 14.64 12.80 -2.99
C ASP A 76 14.06 13.23 -4.35
N THR A 77 12.75 13.25 -4.52
CA THR A 77 12.13 13.83 -5.73
C THR A 77 12.28 15.34 -5.82
N GLY A 78 12.57 16.02 -4.72
CA GLY A 78 12.53 17.48 -4.62
C GLY A 78 11.12 18.09 -4.65
N ARG A 79 10.08 17.28 -4.90
CA ARG A 79 8.68 17.72 -5.02
C ARG A 79 7.99 17.89 -3.67
N PHE A 80 8.45 17.19 -2.62
CA PHE A 80 7.80 17.13 -1.32
C PHE A 80 8.68 17.69 -0.20
N ASP A 81 8.04 18.30 0.80
CA ASP A 81 8.59 18.62 2.13
C ASP A 81 7.83 17.76 3.15
N VAL A 82 8.52 16.81 3.79
CA VAL A 82 7.89 15.75 4.59
C VAL A 82 8.25 15.91 6.05
N ARG A 83 7.23 15.88 6.91
CA ARG A 83 7.34 15.78 8.35
C ARG A 83 6.67 14.50 8.82
N VAL A 84 7.16 13.95 9.93
CA VAL A 84 6.61 12.76 10.57
C VAL A 84 6.19 13.12 11.98
N THR A 85 5.05 12.61 12.43
CA THR A 85 4.64 12.64 13.83
C THR A 85 4.20 11.23 14.25
N GLU A 86 4.68 10.79 15.39
CA GLU A 86 4.31 9.51 16.03
C GLU A 86 3.23 9.68 17.10
N ASP A 87 2.94 10.93 17.43
CA ASP A 87 1.88 11.31 18.38
C ASP A 87 0.92 12.30 17.70
N PHE A 88 -0.29 11.84 17.46
CA PHE A 88 -1.34 12.65 16.87
C PHE A 88 -2.48 12.98 17.86
N ASP A 89 -2.41 12.55 19.11
CA ASP A 89 -3.43 12.80 20.13
C ASP A 89 -3.67 14.29 20.38
N GLN A 90 -2.64 15.13 20.18
CA GLN A 90 -2.73 16.57 20.26
C GLN A 90 -3.01 17.23 18.90
N GLY A 91 -3.33 16.43 17.88
CA GLY A 91 -3.63 16.90 16.54
C GLY A 91 -4.84 17.82 16.50
N ASN A 92 -4.75 18.86 15.71
CA ASN A 92 -5.87 19.79 15.51
C ASN A 92 -5.90 20.34 14.08
N LEU A 93 -7.04 20.89 13.69
CA LEU A 93 -7.27 21.36 12.33
C LEU A 93 -6.31 22.51 11.93
N ALA A 94 -5.91 23.36 12.88
CA ALA A 94 -4.99 24.45 12.60
C ALA A 94 -3.60 23.93 12.21
N MET A 95 -3.13 22.89 12.91
CA MET A 95 -1.89 22.19 12.58
C MET A 95 -1.98 21.53 11.20
N LEU A 96 -3.06 20.78 10.92
CA LEU A 96 -3.23 20.05 9.66
C LEU A 96 -3.31 21.00 8.46
N LYS A 97 -3.88 22.19 8.60
CA LYS A 97 -3.89 23.23 7.54
C LYS A 97 -2.48 23.71 7.15
N GLY A 98 -1.47 23.41 7.96
CA GLY A 98 -0.07 23.61 7.62
C GLY A 98 0.44 22.69 6.52
N TYR A 99 -0.30 21.64 6.16
CA TYR A 99 0.07 20.61 5.18
C TYR A 99 -0.90 20.56 4.03
N ASP A 100 -0.41 20.08 2.89
CA ASP A 100 -1.20 19.89 1.68
C ASP A 100 -1.74 18.45 1.60
N VAL A 101 -1.01 17.50 2.24
CA VAL A 101 -1.37 16.08 2.33
C VAL A 101 -1.07 15.54 3.72
N VAL A 102 -1.97 14.71 4.23
CA VAL A 102 -1.71 13.79 5.35
C VAL A 102 -1.53 12.38 4.78
N LEU A 103 -0.45 11.70 5.15
CA LEU A 103 -0.22 10.29 4.87
C LEU A 103 -0.35 9.50 6.17
N LEU A 104 -1.24 8.52 6.19
CA LEU A 104 -1.41 7.63 7.33
C LEU A 104 -0.52 6.39 7.16
N ASN A 105 0.54 6.28 7.95
CA ASN A 105 1.28 5.05 8.24
C ASN A 105 1.01 4.66 9.69
N TYR A 106 -0.27 4.53 10.05
CA TYR A 106 -0.72 4.32 11.41
C TYR A 106 -1.62 3.10 11.49
N SER A 107 -1.40 2.27 12.49
CA SER A 107 -2.29 1.18 12.85
C SER A 107 -2.44 1.13 14.36
N SER A 108 -3.64 0.82 14.82
CA SER A 108 -3.84 0.56 16.22
C SER A 108 -3.00 -0.62 16.71
N ARG A 109 -2.48 -0.52 17.91
CA ARG A 109 -1.64 -1.55 18.54
C ARG A 109 -2.35 -2.91 18.67
N TRP A 110 -3.68 -2.90 18.77
CA TRP A 110 -4.51 -4.08 18.99
C TRP A 110 -5.55 -4.23 17.88
N VAL A 111 -5.06 -4.62 16.72
CA VAL A 111 -5.80 -4.65 15.44
C VAL A 111 -7.12 -5.44 15.52
N TYR A 112 -7.21 -6.44 16.38
CA TYR A 112 -8.35 -7.37 16.44
C TYR A 112 -9.14 -7.32 17.76
N ASP A 113 -8.80 -6.41 18.66
CA ASP A 113 -9.51 -6.19 19.89
C ASP A 113 -9.98 -4.73 19.99
N ASP A 114 -11.22 -4.50 19.59
CA ASP A 114 -11.84 -3.16 19.61
C ASP A 114 -11.89 -2.51 20.99
N ARG A 115 -11.82 -3.30 22.06
CA ARG A 115 -11.77 -2.79 23.44
C ARG A 115 -10.43 -2.14 23.78
N ASN A 116 -9.37 -2.51 23.06
CA ASN A 116 -8.00 -2.05 23.28
C ASN A 116 -7.46 -1.28 22.08
N GLU A 117 -8.28 -1.02 21.07
CA GLU A 117 -7.89 -0.22 19.93
C GLU A 117 -7.57 1.20 20.40
N HIS A 118 -6.31 1.61 20.22
CA HIS A 118 -5.89 2.97 20.53
C HIS A 118 -6.36 3.89 19.40
N ARG A 119 -7.33 4.70 19.72
CA ARG A 119 -7.78 5.79 18.86
C ARG A 119 -7.17 7.09 19.35
N TRP A 120 -7.09 8.05 18.44
CA TRP A 120 -6.68 9.40 18.82
C TRP A 120 -7.75 10.09 19.67
N SER A 121 -7.40 11.23 20.25
CA SER A 121 -8.38 12.05 20.94
C SER A 121 -9.53 12.45 20.02
N PRO A 122 -10.76 12.67 20.54
CA PRO A 122 -11.89 13.07 19.71
C PRO A 122 -11.63 14.36 18.90
N GLU A 123 -10.82 15.27 19.43
CA GLU A 123 -10.41 16.49 18.74
C GLU A 123 -9.50 16.19 17.56
N ALA A 124 -8.53 15.29 17.73
CA ALA A 124 -7.62 14.88 16.67
C ALA A 124 -8.35 14.11 15.57
N GLU A 125 -9.24 13.18 15.95
CA GLU A 125 -10.10 12.46 14.98
C GLU A 125 -10.93 13.46 14.15
N LYS A 126 -11.63 14.35 14.86
CA LYS A 126 -12.44 15.37 14.18
C LYS A 126 -11.60 16.27 13.29
N ALA A 127 -10.40 16.65 13.71
CA ALA A 127 -9.50 17.46 12.92
C ALA A 127 -9.10 16.79 11.61
N LEU A 128 -8.80 15.49 11.62
CA LEU A 128 -8.47 14.72 10.40
C LEU A 128 -9.66 14.70 9.43
N PHE A 129 -10.85 14.37 9.90
CA PHE A 129 -12.05 14.34 9.05
C PHE A 129 -12.37 15.72 8.47
N ASP A 130 -12.31 16.77 9.29
CA ASP A 130 -12.60 18.13 8.85
C ASP A 130 -11.55 18.63 7.86
N TYR A 131 -10.27 18.28 8.06
CA TYR A 131 -9.18 18.61 7.14
C TYR A 131 -9.46 18.06 5.74
N VAL A 132 -9.77 16.77 5.64
CA VAL A 132 -10.06 16.16 4.33
C VAL A 132 -11.36 16.70 3.75
N LYS A 133 -12.44 16.81 4.54
CA LYS A 133 -13.72 17.39 4.09
C LYS A 133 -13.57 18.81 3.52
N GLN A 134 -12.63 19.59 4.05
CA GLN A 134 -12.36 20.97 3.60
C GLN A 134 -11.43 21.06 2.39
N GLY A 135 -10.91 19.95 1.89
CA GLY A 135 -10.10 19.91 0.67
C GLY A 135 -8.66 19.43 0.86
N GLY A 136 -8.27 19.03 2.07
CA GLY A 136 -6.96 18.42 2.32
C GLY A 136 -6.80 17.08 1.61
N GLY A 137 -5.60 16.75 1.16
CA GLY A 137 -5.28 15.46 0.57
C GLY A 137 -5.03 14.38 1.63
N LEU A 138 -5.46 13.15 1.39
CA LEU A 138 -5.19 12.02 2.26
C LEU A 138 -4.59 10.86 1.47
N VAL A 139 -3.51 10.30 1.98
CA VAL A 139 -2.97 9.00 1.55
C VAL A 139 -3.18 8.01 2.68
N ALA A 140 -3.95 6.95 2.44
CA ALA A 140 -4.06 5.82 3.35
C ALA A 140 -3.10 4.71 2.85
N TYR A 141 -2.13 4.35 3.70
CA TYR A 141 -1.06 3.45 3.34
C TYR A 141 -1.11 2.18 4.17
N HIS A 142 -1.02 1.04 3.51
CA HIS A 142 -0.85 -0.32 4.02
C HIS A 142 -1.49 -0.59 5.39
N SER A 143 -0.74 -0.41 6.48
CA SER A 143 -1.19 -0.73 7.84
C SER A 143 -2.41 0.09 8.29
N SER A 144 -2.68 1.23 7.66
CA SER A 144 -3.83 2.06 8.01
C SER A 144 -5.18 1.40 7.71
N PHE A 145 -5.21 0.29 6.97
CA PHE A 145 -6.44 -0.48 6.72
C PHE A 145 -6.66 -1.63 7.72
N THR A 146 -5.72 -1.91 8.60
CA THR A 146 -5.79 -3.07 9.52
C THR A 146 -6.51 -2.78 10.83
N TRP A 147 -7.05 -1.59 11.00
CA TRP A 147 -7.76 -1.14 12.19
C TRP A 147 -9.03 -0.37 11.80
N GLY A 148 -9.81 0.05 12.79
CA GLY A 148 -11.00 0.88 12.55
C GLY A 148 -12.17 0.13 11.89
N TYR A 149 -12.22 -1.21 11.95
CA TYR A 149 -13.32 -1.96 11.33
C TYR A 149 -14.68 -1.66 12.00
N ASN A 150 -14.70 -1.31 13.27
CA ASN A 150 -15.88 -0.83 14.01
C ASN A 150 -16.05 0.70 13.97
N TRP A 151 -15.34 1.38 13.07
CA TRP A 151 -15.39 2.83 12.95
C TRP A 151 -15.91 3.24 11.55
N PRO A 152 -17.24 3.37 11.40
CA PRO A 152 -17.85 3.62 10.09
C PRO A 152 -17.35 4.90 9.41
N GLU A 153 -17.07 5.96 10.19
CA GLU A 153 -16.59 7.23 9.66
C GLU A 153 -15.18 7.09 9.07
N TYR A 154 -14.29 6.34 9.76
CA TYR A 154 -12.96 6.06 9.25
C TYR A 154 -13.00 5.18 8.00
N LYS A 155 -13.83 4.15 8.02
CA LYS A 155 -14.07 3.30 6.84
C LYS A 155 -14.55 4.12 5.65
N ALA A 156 -15.46 5.08 5.87
CA ALA A 156 -15.94 5.99 4.82
C ALA A 156 -14.82 6.94 4.34
N LEU A 157 -13.92 7.37 5.23
CA LEU A 157 -12.79 8.23 4.89
C LEU A 157 -11.78 7.54 3.97
N VAL A 158 -11.39 6.30 4.28
CA VAL A 158 -10.35 5.54 3.53
C VAL A 158 -10.94 4.62 2.45
N GLY A 159 -12.28 4.50 2.40
CA GLY A 159 -13.02 3.70 1.42
C GLY A 159 -13.34 2.28 1.87
N GLY A 160 -12.46 1.65 2.62
CA GLY A 160 -12.61 0.30 3.14
C GLY A 160 -11.54 -0.03 4.15
N VAL A 161 -11.78 -1.04 4.97
CA VAL A 161 -10.82 -1.54 5.98
C VAL A 161 -10.87 -3.05 6.01
N MET A 162 -9.88 -3.66 6.62
CA MET A 162 -9.93 -5.08 6.94
C MET A 162 -10.94 -5.32 8.06
N ASP A 163 -11.76 -6.33 7.88
CA ASP A 163 -12.72 -6.81 8.87
C ASP A 163 -12.53 -8.32 9.03
N PRO A 164 -11.59 -8.74 9.88
CA PRO A 164 -11.24 -10.15 10.02
C PRO A 164 -12.39 -10.99 10.56
N ILE A 165 -13.33 -10.39 11.30
CA ILE A 165 -14.53 -11.07 11.83
C ILE A 165 -15.42 -11.51 10.68
N HIS A 166 -15.51 -10.72 9.61
CA HIS A 166 -16.34 -11.00 8.43
C HIS A 166 -15.55 -11.56 7.25
N GLY A 167 -14.29 -11.94 7.46
CA GLY A 167 -13.51 -12.72 6.52
C GLY A 167 -12.51 -11.94 5.68
N SER A 168 -12.20 -10.69 6.04
CA SER A 168 -11.02 -10.03 5.48
C SER A 168 -9.75 -10.72 5.97
N ARG A 169 -8.77 -10.84 5.11
CA ARG A 169 -7.49 -11.48 5.43
C ARG A 169 -6.36 -10.90 4.58
N ARG A 170 -5.15 -11.29 4.93
CA ARG A 170 -3.95 -11.04 4.15
C ARG A 170 -3.41 -12.36 3.60
N SER A 171 -2.86 -12.34 2.39
CA SER A 171 -2.02 -13.45 1.95
C SER A 171 -0.74 -13.49 2.80
N PRO A 172 -0.03 -14.62 2.83
CA PRO A 172 1.35 -14.62 3.29
C PRO A 172 2.18 -13.63 2.46
N PRO A 173 3.15 -12.90 3.06
CA PRO A 173 4.04 -12.04 2.32
C PRO A 173 4.79 -12.81 1.22
N GLY A 174 4.79 -12.25 0.02
CA GLY A 174 5.40 -12.90 -1.13
C GLY A 174 5.50 -11.95 -2.32
N ALA A 175 5.76 -12.54 -3.49
CA ALA A 175 5.73 -11.83 -4.76
C ALA A 175 4.45 -12.19 -5.50
N PHE A 176 3.73 -11.17 -5.96
CA PHE A 176 2.54 -11.37 -6.78
C PHE A 176 2.36 -10.24 -7.80
N PRO A 177 1.71 -10.53 -8.93
CA PRO A 177 1.39 -9.50 -9.91
C PRO A 177 0.23 -8.64 -9.43
N VAL A 178 0.33 -7.36 -9.73
CA VAL A 178 -0.71 -6.36 -9.53
C VAL A 178 -1.15 -5.85 -10.90
N HIS A 179 -2.41 -5.96 -11.21
CA HIS A 179 -3.01 -5.52 -12.46
C HIS A 179 -3.42 -4.06 -12.37
N ILE A 180 -2.84 -3.20 -13.19
CA ILE A 180 -3.23 -1.80 -13.34
C ILE A 180 -4.47 -1.76 -14.23
N VAL A 181 -5.65 -1.63 -13.62
CA VAL A 181 -6.94 -1.73 -14.31
C VAL A 181 -7.38 -0.43 -14.98
N ASP A 182 -6.93 0.72 -14.47
CA ASP A 182 -7.13 2.02 -15.13
C ASP A 182 -5.76 2.63 -15.46
N ARG A 183 -5.38 2.56 -16.74
CA ARG A 183 -4.10 3.06 -17.26
C ARG A 183 -4.19 4.47 -17.82
N ASP A 184 -5.39 5.04 -17.86
CA ASP A 184 -5.65 6.41 -18.33
C ASP A 184 -5.68 7.41 -17.16
N ASN A 185 -5.80 6.90 -15.93
CA ASN A 185 -5.75 7.75 -14.74
C ASN A 185 -4.37 8.43 -14.61
N PRO A 186 -4.31 9.72 -14.26
CA PRO A 186 -3.02 10.41 -14.10
C PRO A 186 -2.02 9.71 -13.18
N ILE A 187 -2.48 8.98 -12.15
CA ILE A 187 -1.61 8.27 -11.22
C ILE A 187 -0.90 7.09 -11.90
N THR A 188 -1.62 6.36 -12.76
CA THR A 188 -1.17 5.10 -13.36
C THR A 188 -0.77 5.23 -14.83
N ALA A 189 -1.04 6.38 -15.45
CA ALA A 189 -0.72 6.62 -16.86
C ALA A 189 0.76 6.39 -17.14
N GLY A 190 1.03 5.57 -18.17
CA GLY A 190 2.39 5.19 -18.57
C GLY A 190 2.97 3.99 -17.82
N MET A 191 2.30 3.49 -16.77
CA MET A 191 2.69 2.25 -16.11
C MET A 191 2.38 1.04 -16.98
N ARG A 192 3.05 -0.08 -16.72
CA ARG A 192 2.72 -1.36 -17.35
C ARG A 192 1.36 -1.86 -16.89
N GLU A 193 0.72 -2.71 -17.68
CA GLU A 193 -0.55 -3.36 -17.34
C GLU A 193 -0.42 -4.23 -16.09
N TYR A 194 0.69 -4.94 -15.97
CA TYR A 194 1.04 -5.72 -14.79
C TYR A 194 2.36 -5.22 -14.22
N ILE A 195 2.38 -4.99 -12.92
CA ILE A 195 3.57 -4.73 -12.12
C ILE A 195 3.72 -5.81 -11.07
N TRP A 196 4.92 -6.01 -10.57
CA TRP A 196 5.18 -6.97 -9.51
C TRP A 196 5.41 -6.24 -8.19
N THR A 197 4.93 -6.83 -7.10
CA THR A 197 5.36 -6.49 -5.75
C THR A 197 6.09 -7.67 -5.13
N TYR A 198 6.92 -7.41 -4.12
CA TYR A 198 7.77 -8.43 -3.49
C TYR A 198 7.79 -8.22 -1.99
N ASN A 199 7.82 -9.32 -1.26
CA ASN A 199 7.71 -9.35 0.20
C ASN A 199 6.51 -8.55 0.73
N ASP A 200 5.45 -8.58 -0.05
CA ASP A 200 4.22 -7.83 0.21
C ASP A 200 3.06 -8.78 0.49
N ASP A 201 2.07 -8.35 1.22
CA ASP A 201 0.88 -9.14 1.47
C ASP A 201 -0.35 -8.52 0.80
N MET A 202 -1.11 -9.39 0.12
CA MET A 202 -2.33 -9.00 -0.56
C MET A 202 -3.47 -8.89 0.44
N TYR A 203 -4.14 -7.75 0.49
CA TYR A 203 -5.36 -7.59 1.28
C TYR A 203 -6.56 -8.09 0.49
N THR A 204 -7.27 -9.06 1.07
CA THR A 204 -8.36 -9.76 0.39
C THR A 204 -9.65 -9.62 1.15
N ASN A 205 -10.76 -9.61 0.42
CA ASN A 205 -12.12 -9.55 0.96
C ASN A 205 -12.31 -8.41 1.98
N MET A 206 -11.77 -7.22 1.66
CA MET A 206 -11.92 -6.04 2.50
C MET A 206 -13.37 -5.62 2.66
N SER A 207 -13.69 -5.01 3.78
CA SER A 207 -15.00 -4.41 4.07
C SER A 207 -15.02 -2.97 3.59
N PHE A 208 -15.67 -2.71 2.46
CA PHE A 208 -15.81 -1.37 1.91
C PHE A 208 -16.97 -0.63 2.56
N ALA A 209 -16.88 0.70 2.62
CA ALA A 209 -17.91 1.55 3.17
C ALA A 209 -19.19 1.46 2.31
N PRO A 210 -20.38 1.35 2.92
CA PRO A 210 -21.63 1.33 2.16
C PRO A 210 -21.78 2.58 1.28
N GLY A 211 -22.01 2.36 -0.01
CA GLY A 211 -22.16 3.47 -0.97
C GLY A 211 -20.88 4.19 -1.36
N ALA A 212 -19.70 3.70 -0.95
CA ALA A 212 -18.42 4.26 -1.38
C ALA A 212 -18.29 4.22 -2.91
N LYS A 213 -17.90 5.35 -3.48
CA LYS A 213 -17.64 5.48 -4.92
C LYS A 213 -16.13 5.37 -5.16
N LEU A 214 -15.63 4.15 -5.05
CA LEU A 214 -14.21 3.88 -5.26
C LEU A 214 -13.90 3.87 -6.76
N HIS A 215 -12.88 4.61 -7.14
CA HIS A 215 -12.25 4.48 -8.43
C HIS A 215 -11.03 3.56 -8.28
N VAL A 216 -11.20 2.29 -8.62
CA VAL A 216 -10.15 1.27 -8.48
C VAL A 216 -9.11 1.48 -9.60
N LEU A 217 -7.85 1.61 -9.21
CA LEU A 217 -6.71 1.78 -10.11
C LEU A 217 -5.93 0.48 -10.33
N ALA A 218 -5.87 -0.36 -9.29
CA ALA A 218 -5.17 -1.63 -9.38
C ALA A 218 -5.80 -2.71 -8.52
N THR A 219 -5.73 -3.95 -9.01
CA THR A 219 -6.21 -5.15 -8.32
C THR A 219 -5.10 -6.20 -8.24
N ALA A 220 -5.25 -7.16 -7.32
CA ALA A 220 -4.45 -8.38 -7.33
C ALA A 220 -5.37 -9.60 -7.21
N HIS A 221 -4.99 -10.69 -7.89
CA HIS A 221 -5.75 -11.93 -7.91
C HIS A 221 -5.36 -12.84 -6.76
N ASP A 222 -6.30 -13.16 -5.89
CA ASP A 222 -6.08 -14.08 -4.78
C ASP A 222 -6.22 -15.53 -5.26
N SER A 223 -5.12 -16.23 -5.35
CA SER A 223 -5.07 -17.61 -5.80
C SER A 223 -4.48 -18.55 -4.76
N SER A 224 -4.79 -19.84 -4.86
CA SER A 224 -4.21 -20.86 -3.98
C SER A 224 -2.68 -20.94 -4.06
N ALA A 225 -2.09 -20.48 -5.18
CA ALA A 225 -0.64 -20.44 -5.33
C ALA A 225 0.05 -19.48 -4.35
N SER A 226 -0.63 -18.41 -3.93
CA SER A 226 -0.13 -17.45 -2.93
C SER A 226 0.04 -18.07 -1.55
N TYR A 227 -0.50 -19.26 -1.33
CA TYR A 227 -0.52 -19.95 -0.04
C TYR A 227 0.28 -21.26 -0.07
N ASP A 228 1.11 -21.48 -1.10
CA ASP A 228 1.96 -22.67 -1.16
C ASP A 228 2.92 -22.69 0.05
N PRO A 229 2.87 -23.74 0.89
CA PRO A 229 3.71 -23.85 2.09
C PRO A 229 5.22 -23.78 1.80
N LYS A 230 5.63 -24.13 0.58
CA LYS A 230 7.03 -24.03 0.16
C LYS A 230 7.50 -22.60 -0.02
N LEU A 231 6.56 -21.69 -0.17
CA LEU A 231 6.77 -20.28 -0.48
C LEU A 231 6.49 -19.38 0.74
N THR A 232 5.71 -19.90 1.70
CA THR A 232 5.44 -19.23 2.97
C THR A 232 6.50 -19.64 3.98
N GLY A 233 7.18 -18.69 4.60
CA GLY A 233 8.16 -18.97 5.63
C GLY A 233 7.56 -19.66 6.88
N PRO A 234 8.37 -20.02 7.88
CA PRO A 234 7.92 -20.74 9.08
C PRO A 234 6.86 -19.98 9.91
N LYS A 235 6.74 -18.68 9.72
CA LYS A 235 5.69 -17.85 10.32
C LYS A 235 4.29 -18.25 9.81
N TYR A 236 4.21 -18.85 8.61
CA TYR A 236 2.96 -19.26 7.97
C TYR A 236 3.00 -20.78 7.72
N PRO A 237 2.76 -21.60 8.75
CA PRO A 237 2.92 -23.05 8.63
C PRO A 237 1.95 -23.65 7.61
N ALA A 238 2.42 -24.64 6.86
CA ALA A 238 1.66 -25.38 5.85
C ALA A 238 0.27 -25.83 6.35
N ALA A 239 0.18 -26.24 7.61
CA ALA A 239 -1.07 -26.67 8.23
C ALA A 239 -2.11 -25.55 8.33
N ALA A 240 -1.71 -24.28 8.19
CA ALA A 240 -2.65 -23.14 8.20
C ALA A 240 -3.43 -23.03 6.89
N TYR A 241 -2.93 -23.57 5.77
CA TYR A 241 -3.48 -23.38 4.42
C TYR A 241 -3.61 -24.69 3.66
N THR A 242 -4.44 -25.61 4.19
CA THR A 242 -4.74 -26.85 3.46
C THR A 242 -5.63 -26.56 2.23
N PRO A 243 -5.60 -27.40 1.17
CA PRO A 243 -6.45 -27.23 0.00
C PRO A 243 -7.94 -27.13 0.34
N GLU A 244 -8.40 -27.87 1.35
CA GLU A 244 -9.78 -27.85 1.83
C GLU A 244 -10.12 -26.48 2.46
N LYS A 245 -9.20 -25.96 3.28
CA LYS A 245 -9.37 -24.65 3.93
C LYS A 245 -9.35 -23.54 2.89
N LEU A 246 -8.41 -23.56 1.94
CA LEU A 246 -8.34 -22.56 0.88
C LEU A 246 -9.65 -22.47 0.09
N LYS A 247 -10.28 -23.60 -0.24
CA LYS A 247 -11.57 -23.62 -0.94
C LYS A 247 -12.71 -22.96 -0.16
N THR A 248 -12.61 -22.87 1.14
CA THR A 248 -13.62 -22.27 2.01
C THR A 248 -13.30 -20.82 2.40
N MET A 249 -12.12 -20.34 2.05
CA MET A 249 -11.71 -18.95 2.35
C MET A 249 -12.50 -18.00 1.47
N LYS A 250 -13.17 -17.05 2.11
CA LYS A 250 -13.97 -16.07 1.42
C LYS A 250 -13.13 -15.18 0.52
N GLY A 251 -13.57 -14.96 -0.72
CA GLY A 251 -12.86 -14.13 -1.70
C GLY A 251 -11.67 -14.83 -2.38
N MET A 252 -11.49 -16.14 -2.18
CA MET A 252 -10.51 -16.91 -2.93
C MET A 252 -10.87 -16.97 -4.41
N ASP A 253 -9.86 -17.02 -5.28
CA ASP A 253 -9.98 -17.06 -6.74
C ASP A 253 -10.75 -15.84 -7.29
N ALA A 254 -10.46 -14.66 -6.75
CA ALA A 254 -11.07 -13.40 -7.11
C ALA A 254 -10.04 -12.26 -7.11
N ASP A 255 -10.36 -11.22 -7.87
CA ASP A 255 -9.57 -9.99 -7.90
C ASP A 255 -9.99 -9.05 -6.76
N HIS A 256 -9.00 -8.55 -6.02
CA HIS A 256 -9.22 -7.64 -4.91
C HIS A 256 -8.58 -6.28 -5.17
N PRO A 257 -9.30 -5.16 -4.95
CA PRO A 257 -8.71 -3.83 -5.02
C PRO A 257 -7.51 -3.71 -4.09
N GLN A 258 -6.39 -3.22 -4.64
CA GLN A 258 -5.18 -2.89 -3.88
C GLN A 258 -4.88 -1.40 -3.90
N VAL A 259 -5.32 -0.71 -4.96
CA VAL A 259 -5.13 0.74 -5.10
C VAL A 259 -6.41 1.36 -5.61
N TRP A 260 -6.87 2.42 -4.93
CA TRP A 260 -8.05 3.18 -5.35
C TRP A 260 -7.98 4.64 -4.94
N THR A 261 -8.83 5.44 -5.57
CA THR A 261 -9.08 6.82 -5.18
C THR A 261 -10.55 7.02 -4.86
N GLN A 262 -10.84 8.03 -4.07
CA GLN A 262 -12.20 8.54 -3.84
C GLN A 262 -12.15 10.01 -3.40
N ASP A 263 -13.30 10.66 -3.47
CA ASP A 263 -13.49 11.96 -2.85
C ASP A 263 -14.07 11.81 -1.42
N TYR A 264 -13.66 12.68 -0.52
CA TYR A 264 -14.26 12.81 0.81
C TYR A 264 -14.52 14.28 1.12
N GLY A 265 -15.76 14.70 0.97
CA GLY A 265 -16.10 16.12 0.96
C GLY A 265 -15.48 16.83 -0.24
N LYS A 266 -14.60 17.80 0.01
CA LYS A 266 -13.81 18.49 -1.04
C LYS A 266 -12.41 17.92 -1.21
N GLY A 267 -12.00 16.99 -0.34
CA GLY A 267 -10.67 16.40 -0.35
C GLY A 267 -10.58 15.16 -1.23
N ARG A 268 -9.38 14.86 -1.65
CA ARG A 268 -9.05 13.66 -2.44
C ARG A 268 -8.33 12.65 -1.56
N VAL A 269 -8.72 11.40 -1.68
CA VAL A 269 -8.12 10.29 -0.96
C VAL A 269 -7.51 9.30 -1.95
N PHE A 270 -6.26 8.97 -1.73
CA PHE A 270 -5.55 7.88 -2.40
C PHE A 270 -5.27 6.78 -1.38
N SER A 271 -5.70 5.58 -1.69
CA SER A 271 -5.61 4.40 -0.83
C SER A 271 -4.80 3.33 -1.51
N ILE A 272 -3.81 2.78 -0.80
CA ILE A 272 -2.91 1.74 -1.30
C ILE A 272 -2.63 0.73 -0.19
N THR A 273 -2.99 -0.53 -0.42
CA THR A 273 -2.77 -1.62 0.55
C THR A 273 -1.38 -2.26 0.43
N LEU A 274 -0.67 -1.99 -0.67
CA LEU A 274 0.68 -2.48 -0.90
C LEU A 274 1.69 -1.72 -0.03
N GLY A 275 2.84 -2.37 0.24
CA GLY A 275 3.93 -1.74 0.98
C GLY A 275 4.13 -2.31 2.39
N HIS A 276 4.11 -3.64 2.54
CA HIS A 276 4.19 -4.32 3.83
C HIS A 276 5.43 -3.95 4.66
N ASP A 277 6.56 -3.74 4.01
CA ASP A 277 7.84 -3.45 4.67
C ASP A 277 8.78 -2.62 3.78
N GLU A 278 9.99 -2.39 4.29
CA GLU A 278 11.02 -1.65 3.56
C GLU A 278 11.43 -2.37 2.27
N VAL A 279 11.38 -3.71 2.23
CA VAL A 279 11.73 -4.47 1.03
C VAL A 279 10.75 -4.16 -0.09
N SER A 280 9.45 -4.18 0.21
CA SER A 280 8.40 -3.86 -0.76
C SER A 280 8.52 -2.42 -1.27
N LEU A 281 8.91 -1.48 -0.40
CA LEU A 281 9.10 -0.07 -0.76
C LEU A 281 10.32 0.20 -1.66
N HIS A 282 11.23 -0.75 -1.84
CA HIS A 282 12.34 -0.61 -2.80
C HIS A 282 11.90 -0.73 -4.26
N PHE A 283 10.70 -1.21 -4.53
CA PHE A 283 10.23 -1.45 -5.90
C PHE A 283 9.69 -0.18 -6.55
N GLN A 284 10.28 0.21 -7.68
CA GLN A 284 9.94 1.43 -8.40
C GLN A 284 8.46 1.53 -8.79
N PRO A 285 7.77 0.47 -9.21
CA PRO A 285 6.33 0.55 -9.48
C PRO A 285 5.52 0.97 -8.25
N LEU A 286 5.85 0.44 -7.06
CA LEU A 286 5.20 0.84 -5.82
C LEU A 286 5.53 2.28 -5.45
N GLN A 287 6.81 2.67 -5.57
CA GLN A 287 7.23 4.06 -5.37
C GLN A 287 6.51 5.00 -6.34
N THR A 288 6.35 4.61 -7.61
CA THR A 288 5.59 5.38 -8.61
C THR A 288 4.17 5.64 -8.14
N LEU A 289 3.45 4.59 -7.71
CA LEU A 289 2.08 4.72 -7.22
C LEU A 289 1.99 5.66 -6.01
N LEU A 290 2.88 5.50 -5.03
CA LEU A 290 2.90 6.33 -3.82
C LEU A 290 3.23 7.79 -4.10
N LEU A 291 4.26 8.06 -4.88
CA LEU A 291 4.69 9.42 -5.21
C LEU A 291 3.61 10.15 -6.02
N ARG A 292 3.10 9.52 -7.07
CA ARG A 292 2.09 10.10 -7.95
C ARG A 292 0.72 10.20 -7.29
N GLY A 293 0.34 9.20 -6.48
CA GLY A 293 -0.87 9.24 -5.67
C GLY A 293 -0.84 10.38 -4.65
N THR A 294 0.30 10.59 -3.98
CA THR A 294 0.48 11.70 -3.05
C THR A 294 0.41 13.05 -3.75
N GLU A 295 1.07 13.20 -4.90
CA GLU A 295 0.99 14.43 -5.68
C GLU A 295 -0.44 14.72 -6.15
N TRP A 296 -1.14 13.69 -6.63
CA TRP A 296 -2.52 13.82 -7.08
C TRP A 296 -3.46 14.24 -5.94
N THR A 297 -3.31 13.69 -4.74
CA THR A 297 -4.16 14.10 -3.60
C THR A 297 -4.01 15.58 -3.26
N ALA A 298 -2.78 16.10 -3.35
CA ALA A 298 -2.50 17.51 -3.09
C ALA A 298 -3.04 18.43 -4.18
N THR A 299 -2.83 18.08 -5.45
CA THR A 299 -2.93 19.02 -6.58
C THR A 299 -4.06 18.72 -7.55
N GLY A 300 -4.58 17.49 -7.55
CA GLY A 300 -5.47 16.95 -8.60
C GLY A 300 -4.75 16.67 -9.92
N LYS A 301 -3.41 16.78 -9.95
CA LYS A 301 -2.57 16.55 -11.13
C LYS A 301 -1.41 15.65 -10.78
N VAL A 302 -0.75 15.10 -11.80
CA VAL A 302 0.47 14.34 -11.67
C VAL A 302 1.50 14.88 -12.66
N THR A 303 2.65 15.30 -12.15
CA THR A 303 3.80 15.76 -12.94
C THR A 303 4.99 14.82 -12.80
N LEU A 304 5.02 14.03 -11.73
CA LEU A 304 6.08 13.07 -11.48
C LEU A 304 6.07 11.95 -12.53
N PRO A 305 7.25 11.55 -13.05
CA PRO A 305 7.34 10.48 -14.04
C PRO A 305 7.00 9.11 -13.45
N VAL A 306 6.78 8.14 -14.33
CA VAL A 306 6.88 6.72 -13.96
C VAL A 306 8.36 6.41 -13.72
N LEU A 307 8.69 5.82 -12.59
CA LEU A 307 10.05 5.39 -12.30
C LEU A 307 10.37 4.16 -13.15
N GLU A 308 11.55 4.15 -13.77
CA GLU A 308 12.00 3.00 -14.53
C GLU A 308 12.28 1.83 -13.60
N GLU A 309 11.75 0.67 -13.93
CA GLU A 309 12.07 -0.56 -13.24
C GLU A 309 13.55 -0.91 -13.48
N ALA A 310 14.24 -1.39 -12.45
CA ALA A 310 15.57 -1.93 -12.63
C ALA A 310 15.52 -3.07 -13.65
N LYS A 311 16.55 -3.19 -14.48
CA LYS A 311 16.60 -4.16 -15.61
C LYS A 311 16.45 -5.61 -15.18
N ASP A 312 16.68 -5.90 -13.91
CA ASP A 312 16.66 -7.25 -13.33
C ASP A 312 15.30 -7.68 -12.77
N TYR A 313 14.27 -6.84 -12.89
CA TYR A 313 12.92 -7.25 -12.51
C TYR A 313 12.31 -8.21 -13.54
N PRO A 314 11.61 -9.26 -13.08
CA PRO A 314 10.84 -10.11 -13.98
C PRO A 314 9.84 -9.24 -14.77
N THR A 315 9.98 -9.24 -16.08
CA THR A 315 9.14 -8.39 -16.95
C THR A 315 7.92 -9.13 -17.49
N LYS A 316 7.76 -10.42 -17.13
CA LYS A 316 6.61 -11.25 -17.53
C LYS A 316 6.35 -12.36 -16.52
#